data_181b0242ca67b2115b22c2412f8f9691
#
_entry.id   181b0242ca67b2115b22c2412f8f9691
#
_cell.length_a   1.000
_cell.length_b   1.000
_cell.length_c   1.000
_cell.angle_alpha   90.00
_cell.angle_beta   90.00
_cell.angle_gamma   90.00
#
_symmetry.space_group_name_H-M   'P 1'
#
loop_
_entity.id
_entity.type
_entity.pdbx_description
1 polymer ?
#
loop_
_entity_poly.entity_id
_entity_poly.type
_entity_poly.pdbx_seq_one_letter_code
_entity_poly.pdbx_strand_id
1 'polypeptide(L)'
;MRSAVKSNHRTKTCGSLLGAWWSNVYLSIFFVSCGVTASAQNNYEIQVYGADTIPPKSTMVELHSNFTADGSRPIPGSSLALDNVYPTDHVEHETIEITTGINDWSEIGFYIFTAERTGQGVQWVGDHIRPRVRAPDQWRWPVGASLSMEFGYQRRAFSTDTWTLELRPIIDKQIGRWYLATNLAVDRSFHGQSVPMGVTFAPAGKVGYDFSKVVSAGFEYYADYGQLTDPDSLHNQQQQLFVVTDLNVSPKWEINFGVGVGPTSATDHLIVKGILGRHFDWTHPRAGTSDSTQ
;
A
#
# COMPACT_ATOMS: atom_id res chain seq x y z
N MET A 1 67.62 44.76 -64.57
CA MET A 1 66.29 45.41 -64.66
C MET A 1 65.19 44.39 -64.42
N ARG A 2 64.34 44.62 -63.41
CA ARG A 2 63.07 43.98 -63.06
C ARG A 2 63.03 42.45 -62.87
N SER A 3 63.19 42.12 -61.64
CA SER A 3 62.88 40.88 -60.98
C SER A 3 61.35 40.69 -60.90
N ALA A 4 60.88 39.45 -61.16
CA ALA A 4 59.49 39.04 -60.90
C ALA A 4 59.50 37.96 -59.83
N VAL A 5 58.92 38.25 -58.68
CA VAL A 5 58.77 37.41 -57.55
C VAL A 5 57.54 36.54 -57.78
N LYS A 6 57.66 35.20 -57.68
CA LYS A 6 56.56 34.21 -57.63
C LYS A 6 56.15 34.03 -56.18
N SER A 7 54.94 34.38 -55.87
CA SER A 7 54.24 34.06 -54.61
C SER A 7 53.73 32.61 -54.60
N ASN A 8 54.16 31.81 -53.59
CA ASN A 8 53.67 30.48 -53.33
C ASN A 8 52.66 30.56 -52.20
N HIS A 9 51.37 30.43 -52.51
CA HIS A 9 50.32 30.22 -51.52
C HIS A 9 50.30 28.74 -51.09
N ARG A 10 50.67 28.49 -49.84
CA ARG A 10 50.36 27.23 -49.15
C ARG A 10 49.06 27.45 -48.37
N THR A 11 47.99 26.78 -48.81
CA THR A 11 46.77 26.59 -48.04
C THR A 11 47.03 25.62 -46.90
N LYS A 12 46.97 26.13 -45.69
CA LYS A 12 46.88 25.27 -44.49
C LYS A 12 45.45 24.82 -44.29
N THR A 13 45.16 23.56 -44.46
CA THR A 13 43.93 22.88 -44.01
C THR A 13 43.90 22.87 -42.49
N CYS A 14 42.96 23.62 -41.91
CA CYS A 14 42.62 23.57 -40.50
C CYS A 14 41.75 22.32 -40.26
N GLY A 15 42.35 21.21 -39.81
CA GLY A 15 41.67 19.99 -39.45
C GLY A 15 41.01 20.08 -38.08
N SER A 16 39.80 19.72 -38.05
CA SER A 16 38.85 19.60 -36.97
C SER A 16 39.40 19.02 -35.66
N LEU A 17 39.41 19.81 -34.60
CA LEU A 17 39.54 19.38 -33.19
C LEU A 17 38.26 19.61 -32.36
N LEU A 18 37.10 19.53 -32.99
CA LEU A 18 35.80 19.73 -32.32
C LEU A 18 34.97 18.44 -32.18
N GLY A 19 35.52 17.27 -32.54
CA GLY A 19 34.81 16.01 -32.51
C GLY A 19 34.94 15.18 -31.23
N ALA A 20 35.85 15.51 -30.30
CA ALA A 20 36.21 14.66 -29.19
C ALA A 20 35.65 15.06 -27.82
N TRP A 21 34.91 16.17 -27.73
CA TRP A 21 34.38 16.65 -26.45
C TRP A 21 32.91 16.34 -26.22
N TRP A 22 32.18 15.89 -27.22
CA TRP A 22 30.75 15.56 -27.11
C TRP A 22 30.48 14.11 -26.71
N SER A 23 31.45 13.21 -26.88
CA SER A 23 31.29 11.78 -26.53
C SER A 23 31.42 11.50 -25.03
N ASN A 24 32.02 12.38 -24.25
CA ASN A 24 32.21 12.18 -22.80
C ASN A 24 31.12 12.84 -21.94
N VAL A 25 30.24 13.66 -22.52
CA VAL A 25 29.15 14.31 -21.79
C VAL A 25 27.91 13.40 -21.73
N TYR A 26 27.72 12.51 -22.70
CA TYR A 26 26.59 11.59 -22.72
C TYR A 26 26.78 10.33 -21.84
N LEU A 27 28.00 10.02 -21.40
CA LEU A 27 28.26 8.87 -20.53
C LEU A 27 28.17 9.22 -19.04
N SER A 28 28.09 10.48 -18.67
CA SER A 28 27.98 10.92 -17.28
C SER A 28 26.53 11.22 -16.82
N ILE A 29 25.53 11.16 -17.72
CA ILE A 29 24.13 11.43 -17.40
C ILE A 29 23.34 10.13 -17.15
N PHE A 30 23.94 8.96 -17.37
CA PHE A 30 23.23 7.66 -17.25
C PHE A 30 23.46 6.93 -15.92
N PHE A 31 24.05 7.58 -14.91
CA PHE A 31 24.32 6.98 -13.59
C PHE A 31 23.69 7.73 -12.40
N VAL A 32 22.66 8.53 -12.62
CA VAL A 32 21.90 9.14 -11.54
C VAL A 32 20.42 8.89 -11.79
N SER A 33 19.92 7.76 -11.33
CA SER A 33 18.63 7.53 -10.70
C SER A 33 18.26 6.05 -10.74
N CYS A 34 18.91 5.26 -9.92
CA CYS A 34 18.26 4.08 -9.36
C CYS A 34 18.15 4.31 -7.86
N GLY A 35 17.46 5.35 -7.49
CA GLY A 35 16.82 5.43 -6.20
C GLY A 35 15.54 4.60 -6.32
N VAL A 36 15.63 3.28 -6.19
CA VAL A 36 14.46 2.45 -5.97
C VAL A 36 14.00 2.79 -4.55
N THR A 37 13.09 3.76 -4.44
CA THR A 37 12.32 3.94 -3.23
C THR A 37 11.31 2.80 -3.22
N ALA A 38 11.69 1.66 -2.65
CA ALA A 38 10.75 0.64 -2.28
C ALA A 38 9.91 1.18 -1.13
N SER A 39 8.89 1.97 -1.45
CA SER A 39 7.74 2.14 -0.60
C SER A 39 6.96 0.84 -0.74
N ALA A 40 7.25 -0.13 0.10
CA ALA A 40 6.48 -1.36 0.11
C ALA A 40 5.04 -0.98 0.44
N GLN A 41 4.10 -1.29 -0.46
CA GLN A 41 2.71 -1.40 -0.04
C GLN A 41 2.75 -2.22 1.24
N ASN A 42 2.11 -1.69 2.25
CA ASN A 42 2.33 -2.15 3.60
C ASN A 42 1.87 -3.61 3.71
N ASN A 43 2.80 -4.57 3.72
CA ASN A 43 2.51 -6.00 3.86
C ASN A 43 1.74 -6.31 5.15
N TYR A 44 1.57 -5.31 6.02
CA TYR A 44 0.82 -5.42 7.26
C TYR A 44 -0.69 -5.28 7.04
N GLU A 45 -1.15 -4.61 5.96
CA GLU A 45 -2.56 -4.32 5.73
C GLU A 45 -2.94 -4.55 4.25
N ILE A 46 -3.07 -5.84 3.87
CA ILE A 46 -3.47 -6.22 2.51
C ILE A 46 -4.99 -6.44 2.49
N GLN A 47 -5.76 -5.35 2.37
CA GLN A 47 -7.23 -5.37 2.34
C GLN A 47 -7.78 -4.28 1.42
N VAL A 48 -8.80 -4.61 0.64
CA VAL A 48 -9.63 -3.62 -0.06
C VAL A 48 -10.88 -3.38 0.77
N TYR A 49 -10.97 -2.19 1.36
CA TYR A 49 -12.07 -1.81 2.23
C TYR A 49 -13.34 -1.52 1.45
N GLY A 50 -14.48 -1.95 2.02
CA GLY A 50 -15.80 -1.44 1.66
C GLY A 50 -16.09 -0.07 2.30
N ALA A 51 -17.14 0.60 1.83
CA ALA A 51 -17.49 1.94 2.33
C ALA A 51 -18.20 1.93 3.69
N ASP A 52 -18.73 0.81 4.13
CA ASP A 52 -19.46 0.72 5.40
C ASP A 52 -18.54 0.91 6.61
N THR A 53 -19.06 1.52 7.66
CA THR A 53 -18.40 1.70 8.96
C THR A 53 -18.97 0.75 10.00
N ILE A 54 -18.17 0.46 11.02
CA ILE A 54 -18.62 -0.35 12.17
C ILE A 54 -19.79 0.38 12.85
N PRO A 55 -20.90 -0.33 13.16
CA PRO A 55 -22.06 0.29 13.81
C PRO A 55 -21.71 0.89 15.19
N PRO A 56 -22.43 1.93 15.63
CA PRO A 56 -22.22 2.50 16.95
C PRO A 56 -22.47 1.46 18.05
N LYS A 57 -21.70 1.56 19.14
CA LYS A 57 -21.70 0.60 20.26
C LYS A 57 -21.25 -0.83 19.84
N SER A 58 -20.43 -0.92 18.83
CA SER A 58 -19.83 -2.13 18.35
C SER A 58 -18.34 -1.93 18.14
N THR A 59 -17.57 -2.99 18.32
CA THR A 59 -16.12 -3.02 18.01
C THR A 59 -15.84 -4.24 17.16
N MET A 60 -15.06 -4.05 16.13
CA MET A 60 -14.43 -5.10 15.34
C MET A 60 -12.99 -5.28 15.82
N VAL A 61 -12.57 -6.51 16.04
CA VAL A 61 -11.16 -6.86 16.25
C VAL A 61 -10.76 -7.81 15.15
N GLU A 62 -9.74 -7.44 14.39
CA GLU A 62 -9.23 -8.20 13.25
C GLU A 62 -7.76 -8.55 13.46
N LEU A 63 -7.42 -9.75 13.03
CA LEU A 63 -6.04 -10.18 12.85
C LEU A 63 -5.81 -10.33 11.34
N HIS A 64 -4.89 -9.54 10.80
CA HIS A 64 -4.35 -9.72 9.46
C HIS A 64 -3.04 -10.48 9.60
N SER A 65 -2.91 -11.56 8.84
CA SER A 65 -1.75 -12.46 8.84
C SER A 65 -1.30 -12.61 7.39
N ASN A 66 -0.13 -12.06 7.07
CA ASN A 66 0.35 -11.95 5.70
C ASN A 66 1.77 -12.51 5.62
N PHE A 67 1.91 -13.71 5.05
CA PHE A 67 3.20 -14.36 4.86
C PHE A 67 3.77 -14.07 3.49
N THR A 68 4.92 -13.40 3.45
CA THR A 68 5.70 -13.18 2.22
C THR A 68 6.59 -14.39 1.95
N ALA A 69 6.18 -15.24 1.01
CA ALA A 69 6.90 -16.47 0.68
C ALA A 69 8.09 -16.24 -0.26
N ASP A 70 8.01 -15.20 -1.11
CA ASP A 70 9.11 -14.75 -1.98
C ASP A 70 9.08 -13.21 -2.02
N GLY A 71 9.99 -12.60 -1.30
CA GLY A 71 10.04 -11.17 -1.06
C GLY A 71 11.41 -10.55 -1.27
N SER A 72 11.55 -9.32 -0.81
CA SER A 72 12.79 -8.57 -0.89
C SER A 72 13.87 -9.19 -0.01
N ARG A 73 15.09 -9.31 -0.56
CA ARG A 73 16.27 -9.84 0.12
C ARG A 73 17.35 -8.78 0.22
N PRO A 74 18.15 -8.74 1.30
CA PRO A 74 19.28 -7.84 1.39
C PRO A 74 20.29 -8.18 0.32
N ILE A 75 20.51 -7.26 -0.62
CA ILE A 75 21.59 -7.38 -1.61
C ILE A 75 22.69 -6.42 -1.17
N PRO A 76 23.96 -6.89 -1.00
CA PRO A 76 25.06 -6.00 -0.62
C PRO A 76 25.16 -4.79 -1.54
N GLY A 77 25.13 -3.58 -0.97
CA GLY A 77 25.12 -2.32 -1.72
C GLY A 77 23.76 -1.87 -2.25
N SER A 78 22.67 -2.64 -2.01
CA SER A 78 21.31 -2.18 -2.31
C SER A 78 20.83 -1.14 -1.29
N SER A 79 19.78 -0.41 -1.62
CA SER A 79 19.14 0.55 -0.70
C SER A 79 18.70 -0.13 0.61
N LEU A 80 18.15 -1.35 0.55
CA LEU A 80 17.76 -2.12 1.72
C LEU A 80 18.93 -2.40 2.66
N ALA A 81 20.10 -2.80 2.11
CA ALA A 81 21.30 -3.02 2.90
C ALA A 81 21.89 -1.71 3.44
N LEU A 82 21.86 -0.63 2.65
CA LEU A 82 22.36 0.69 3.05
C LEU A 82 21.46 1.34 4.10
N ASP A 83 20.14 1.17 3.98
CA ASP A 83 19.14 1.75 4.89
C ASP A 83 18.91 0.92 6.13
N ASN A 84 19.44 -0.30 6.17
CA ASN A 84 19.25 -1.25 7.28
C ASN A 84 17.75 -1.54 7.55
N VAL A 85 16.95 -1.59 6.46
CA VAL A 85 15.54 -1.95 6.54
C VAL A 85 15.38 -3.47 6.56
N TYR A 86 14.43 -3.94 7.34
CA TYR A 86 14.12 -5.36 7.48
C TYR A 86 13.60 -5.94 6.15
N PRO A 87 14.22 -7.00 5.59
CA PRO A 87 13.78 -7.61 4.35
C PRO A 87 12.46 -8.38 4.54
N THR A 88 11.67 -8.49 3.48
CA THR A 88 10.34 -9.12 3.52
C THR A 88 10.36 -10.62 3.18
N ASP A 89 11.45 -11.16 2.63
CA ASP A 89 11.56 -12.57 2.22
C ASP A 89 11.42 -13.52 3.43
N HIS A 90 10.42 -14.42 3.38
CA HIS A 90 10.07 -15.35 4.44
C HIS A 90 9.72 -14.66 5.77
N VAL A 91 8.98 -13.56 5.70
CA VAL A 91 8.49 -12.81 6.86
C VAL A 91 6.99 -12.96 7.00
N GLU A 92 6.54 -13.22 8.23
CA GLU A 92 5.15 -13.10 8.65
C GLU A 92 4.90 -11.66 9.12
N HIS A 93 3.92 -10.99 8.52
CA HIS A 93 3.48 -9.65 8.87
C HIS A 93 2.10 -9.76 9.53
N GLU A 94 2.02 -9.34 10.77
CA GLU A 94 0.80 -9.42 11.56
C GLU A 94 0.30 -8.03 11.90
N THR A 95 -1.02 -7.84 11.78
CA THR A 95 -1.68 -6.61 12.22
C THR A 95 -2.86 -6.95 13.10
N ILE A 96 -2.89 -6.37 14.29
CA ILE A 96 -4.08 -6.34 15.12
C ILE A 96 -4.77 -5.00 14.85
N GLU A 97 -5.95 -5.06 14.24
CA GLU A 97 -6.83 -3.89 14.06
C GLU A 97 -7.96 -3.94 15.09
N ILE A 98 -8.21 -2.81 15.76
CA ILE A 98 -9.31 -2.62 16.70
C ILE A 98 -10.11 -1.41 16.23
N THR A 99 -11.25 -1.64 15.57
CA THR A 99 -12.09 -0.57 15.03
C THR A 99 -13.41 -0.45 15.80
N THR A 100 -13.76 0.75 16.23
CA THR A 100 -14.94 1.03 17.03
C THR A 100 -15.84 2.06 16.32
N GLY A 101 -17.12 1.72 16.18
CA GLY A 101 -18.14 2.63 15.67
C GLY A 101 -18.44 3.76 16.66
N ILE A 102 -18.30 5.01 16.22
CA ILE A 102 -18.61 6.21 17.02
C ILE A 102 -20.08 6.57 16.87
N ASN A 103 -20.56 6.59 15.62
CA ASN A 103 -21.96 6.85 15.26
C ASN A 103 -22.27 6.16 13.92
N ASP A 104 -23.46 6.38 13.35
CA ASP A 104 -23.93 5.69 12.12
C ASP A 104 -23.11 6.00 10.88
N TRP A 105 -22.21 6.98 10.93
CA TRP A 105 -21.42 7.42 9.77
C TRP A 105 -19.93 7.62 10.07
N SER A 106 -19.46 7.26 11.27
CA SER A 106 -18.03 7.39 11.60
C SER A 106 -17.53 6.31 12.56
N GLU A 107 -16.28 5.95 12.42
CA GLU A 107 -15.54 5.01 13.24
C GLU A 107 -14.11 5.49 13.49
N ILE A 108 -13.44 4.82 14.42
CA ILE A 108 -12.02 4.99 14.70
C ILE A 108 -11.37 3.61 14.83
N GLY A 109 -10.28 3.40 14.09
CA GLY A 109 -9.45 2.21 14.13
C GLY A 109 -8.09 2.49 14.76
N PHE A 110 -7.54 1.47 15.41
CA PHE A 110 -6.17 1.43 15.92
C PHE A 110 -5.50 0.18 15.38
N TYR A 111 -4.25 0.32 14.93
CA TYR A 111 -3.45 -0.74 14.36
C TYR A 111 -2.18 -0.94 15.17
N ILE A 112 -1.84 -2.20 15.41
CA ILE A 112 -0.57 -2.61 15.99
C ILE A 112 0.09 -3.56 14.99
N PHE A 113 1.23 -3.16 14.44
CA PHE A 113 1.98 -3.94 13.48
C PHE A 113 3.10 -4.71 14.12
N THR A 114 3.21 -5.99 13.79
CA THR A 114 4.33 -6.84 14.18
C THR A 114 4.85 -7.62 12.97
N ALA A 115 6.11 -8.03 13.04
CA ALA A 115 6.72 -8.91 12.05
C ALA A 115 7.47 -10.04 12.75
N GLU A 116 7.40 -11.24 12.18
CA GLU A 116 8.20 -12.37 12.62
C GLU A 116 9.02 -12.93 11.48
N ARG A 117 10.30 -13.12 11.73
CA ARG A 117 11.23 -13.82 10.85
C ARG A 117 11.85 -14.98 11.59
N THR A 118 11.96 -16.12 10.92
CA THR A 118 12.56 -17.34 11.48
C THR A 118 13.89 -17.05 12.16
N GLY A 119 13.96 -17.39 13.45
CA GLY A 119 15.15 -17.20 14.30
C GLY A 119 15.33 -15.80 14.89
N GLN A 120 14.44 -14.84 14.61
CA GLN A 120 14.49 -13.49 15.17
C GLN A 120 13.34 -13.16 16.13
N GLY A 121 12.29 -14.00 16.15
CA GLY A 121 11.09 -13.82 16.95
C GLY A 121 10.21 -12.65 16.50
N VAL A 122 9.10 -12.47 17.21
CA VAL A 122 8.14 -11.39 16.95
C VAL A 122 8.74 -10.04 17.35
N GLN A 123 8.65 -9.07 16.45
CA GLN A 123 9.11 -7.70 16.66
C GLN A 123 7.97 -6.72 16.42
N TRP A 124 7.80 -5.75 17.31
CA TRP A 124 6.92 -4.61 17.08
C TRP A 124 7.48 -3.73 15.96
N VAL A 125 6.61 -3.34 15.04
CA VAL A 125 6.95 -2.55 13.84
C VAL A 125 6.49 -1.12 13.98
N GLY A 126 5.25 -0.91 14.43
CA GLY A 126 4.65 0.41 14.55
C GLY A 126 3.18 0.35 14.91
N ASP A 127 2.56 1.52 14.98
CA ASP A 127 1.17 1.71 15.32
C ASP A 127 0.56 2.82 14.49
N HIS A 128 -0.71 2.63 14.05
CA HIS A 128 -1.46 3.65 13.33
C HIS A 128 -2.81 3.92 13.98
N ILE A 129 -3.36 5.11 13.73
CA ILE A 129 -4.72 5.51 14.07
C ILE A 129 -5.48 5.85 12.79
N ARG A 130 -6.71 5.35 12.66
CA ARG A 130 -7.52 5.49 11.44
C ARG A 130 -8.93 5.95 11.72
N PRO A 131 -9.21 7.25 11.85
CA PRO A 131 -10.57 7.78 11.73
C PRO A 131 -11.10 7.58 10.31
N ARG A 132 -12.38 7.17 10.18
CA ARG A 132 -13.09 7.02 8.91
C ARG A 132 -14.49 7.57 9.03
N VAL A 133 -14.96 8.21 7.94
CA VAL A 133 -16.32 8.71 7.80
C VAL A 133 -16.93 8.18 6.52
N ARG A 134 -18.22 7.83 6.55
CA ARG A 134 -18.99 7.39 5.38
C ARG A 134 -20.08 8.37 5.00
N ALA A 135 -20.50 8.34 3.75
CA ALA A 135 -21.67 9.06 3.29
C ALA A 135 -22.91 8.56 4.06
N PRO A 136 -23.70 9.45 4.70
CA PRO A 136 -24.91 9.07 5.41
C PRO A 136 -25.95 8.44 4.48
N ASP A 137 -26.67 7.40 4.93
CA ASP A 137 -27.68 6.69 4.13
C ASP A 137 -28.82 7.61 3.63
N GLN A 138 -29.07 8.71 4.35
CA GLN A 138 -30.06 9.72 3.97
C GLN A 138 -29.76 10.42 2.64
N TRP A 139 -28.48 10.41 2.20
CA TRP A 139 -28.09 11.00 0.91
C TRP A 139 -28.50 10.12 -0.28
N ARG A 140 -28.79 8.84 -0.03
CA ARG A 140 -29.25 7.88 -1.05
C ARG A 140 -28.36 7.82 -2.29
N TRP A 141 -27.07 7.89 -2.08
CA TRP A 141 -26.12 7.77 -3.18
C TRP A 141 -26.22 6.39 -3.84
N PRO A 142 -25.99 6.31 -5.16
CA PRO A 142 -26.08 5.04 -5.90
C PRO A 142 -24.93 4.09 -5.61
N VAL A 143 -23.95 4.51 -4.82
CA VAL A 143 -22.75 3.78 -4.39
C VAL A 143 -22.52 4.04 -2.91
N GLY A 144 -21.88 3.10 -2.23
CA GLY A 144 -21.24 3.35 -0.95
C GLY A 144 -20.04 4.25 -1.14
N ALA A 145 -19.83 5.19 -0.21
CA ALA A 145 -18.67 6.07 -0.24
C ALA A 145 -18.19 6.39 1.17
N SER A 146 -16.90 6.32 1.40
CA SER A 146 -16.27 6.74 2.66
C SER A 146 -14.92 7.38 2.42
N LEU A 147 -14.43 8.09 3.43
CA LEU A 147 -13.08 8.65 3.46
C LEU A 147 -12.41 8.17 4.73
N SER A 148 -11.35 7.43 4.57
CA SER A 148 -10.43 7.02 5.63
C SER A 148 -9.23 7.96 5.66
N MET A 149 -8.74 8.24 6.86
CA MET A 149 -7.48 8.93 7.09
C MET A 149 -6.67 8.07 8.06
N GLU A 150 -5.45 7.74 7.71
CA GLU A 150 -4.58 6.93 8.55
C GLU A 150 -3.29 7.69 8.84
N PHE A 151 -2.96 7.85 10.12
CA PHE A 151 -1.74 8.49 10.57
C PHE A 151 -1.00 7.57 11.51
N GLY A 152 0.30 7.39 11.27
CA GLY A 152 1.02 6.46 12.10
C GLY A 152 2.53 6.54 12.04
N TYR A 153 3.09 5.68 12.88
CA TYR A 153 4.52 5.53 13.08
C TYR A 153 4.97 4.11 12.75
N GLN A 154 6.07 3.99 12.02
CA GLN A 154 6.80 2.74 11.83
C GLN A 154 8.27 2.92 12.20
N ARG A 155 8.84 1.89 12.82
CA ARG A 155 10.26 1.88 13.19
C ARG A 155 11.16 1.88 11.96
N ARG A 156 12.26 2.62 12.03
CA ARG A 156 13.25 2.75 10.97
C ARG A 156 13.80 1.40 10.46
N ALA A 157 13.81 0.37 11.29
CA ALA A 157 14.24 -0.97 10.91
C ALA A 157 13.29 -1.67 9.92
N PHE A 158 12.04 -1.20 9.80
CA PHE A 158 11.00 -1.82 8.97
C PHE A 158 10.48 -0.90 7.86
N SER A 159 10.77 0.39 7.95
CA SER A 159 10.34 1.36 6.94
C SER A 159 11.39 2.45 6.78
N THR A 160 11.60 2.88 5.54
CA THR A 160 12.41 4.07 5.24
C THR A 160 11.71 5.36 5.66
N ASP A 161 10.39 5.31 5.83
CA ASP A 161 9.52 6.40 6.24
C ASP A 161 8.86 6.08 7.57
N THR A 162 9.14 6.90 8.59
CA THR A 162 8.74 6.57 9.97
C THR A 162 7.43 7.21 10.41
N TRP A 163 7.06 8.34 9.81
CA TRP A 163 5.80 9.02 10.07
C TRP A 163 5.09 9.30 8.75
N THR A 164 3.91 8.74 8.60
CA THR A 164 3.11 8.83 7.37
C THR A 164 1.68 9.25 7.64
N LEU A 165 1.06 9.84 6.64
CA LEU A 165 -0.37 10.09 6.56
C LEU A 165 -0.89 9.54 5.26
N GLU A 166 -1.91 8.70 5.32
CA GLU A 166 -2.69 8.26 4.18
C GLU A 166 -4.07 8.92 4.20
N LEU A 167 -4.57 9.31 3.03
CA LEU A 167 -5.97 9.63 2.78
C LEU A 167 -6.50 8.65 1.74
N ARG A 168 -7.55 7.91 2.08
CA ARG A 168 -8.11 6.82 1.28
C ARG A 168 -9.60 7.05 1.01
N PRO A 169 -9.99 7.72 -0.09
CA PRO A 169 -11.34 7.65 -0.62
C PRO A 169 -11.69 6.21 -0.98
N ILE A 170 -12.83 5.73 -0.51
CA ILE A 170 -13.34 4.38 -0.72
C ILE A 170 -14.69 4.48 -1.41
N ILE A 171 -14.89 3.72 -2.48
CA ILE A 171 -16.15 3.63 -3.20
C ILE A 171 -16.45 2.16 -3.42
N ASP A 172 -17.66 1.73 -3.11
CA ASP A 172 -18.08 0.36 -3.37
C ASP A 172 -19.50 0.24 -3.92
N LYS A 173 -19.80 -0.92 -4.46
CA LYS A 173 -21.14 -1.25 -4.96
C LYS A 173 -21.38 -2.74 -5.07
N GLN A 174 -22.54 -3.18 -4.56
CA GLN A 174 -23.10 -4.49 -4.87
C GLN A 174 -24.04 -4.38 -6.09
N ILE A 175 -23.81 -5.21 -7.12
CA ILE A 175 -24.63 -5.31 -8.32
C ILE A 175 -25.04 -6.76 -8.52
N GLY A 176 -26.21 -7.12 -8.03
CA GLY A 176 -26.65 -8.51 -8.00
C GLY A 176 -25.70 -9.36 -7.15
N ARG A 177 -24.97 -10.29 -7.78
CA ARG A 177 -23.97 -11.15 -7.13
C ARG A 177 -22.54 -10.64 -7.26
N TRP A 178 -22.33 -9.49 -7.91
CA TRP A 178 -21.03 -8.87 -8.08
C TRP A 178 -20.80 -7.79 -7.03
N TYR A 179 -19.67 -7.86 -6.36
CA TYR A 179 -19.18 -6.79 -5.47
C TYR A 179 -17.98 -6.09 -6.11
N LEU A 180 -18.03 -4.78 -6.16
CA LEU A 180 -16.98 -3.94 -6.68
C LEU A 180 -16.57 -2.94 -5.62
N ALA A 181 -15.28 -2.80 -5.35
CA ALA A 181 -14.75 -1.78 -4.46
C ALA A 181 -13.46 -1.17 -5.03
N THR A 182 -13.23 0.10 -4.73
CA THR A 182 -11.96 0.78 -5.02
C THR A 182 -11.57 1.69 -3.87
N ASN A 183 -10.28 1.67 -3.54
CA ASN A 183 -9.64 2.48 -2.53
C ASN A 183 -8.57 3.33 -3.25
N LEU A 184 -8.75 4.64 -3.27
CA LEU A 184 -7.87 5.55 -4.00
C LEU A 184 -6.93 6.25 -3.00
N ALA A 185 -6.01 5.48 -2.42
CA ALA A 185 -5.11 5.98 -1.40
C ALA A 185 -4.09 6.97 -1.97
N VAL A 186 -3.86 8.04 -1.23
CA VAL A 186 -2.75 8.98 -1.43
C VAL A 186 -1.99 9.11 -0.11
N ASP A 187 -0.67 8.98 -0.18
CA ASP A 187 0.21 8.91 0.98
C ASP A 187 1.17 10.09 1.02
N ARG A 188 1.51 10.51 2.22
CA ARG A 188 2.50 11.54 2.49
C ARG A 188 3.41 11.12 3.63
N SER A 189 4.71 11.04 3.35
CA SER A 189 5.73 10.91 4.40
C SER A 189 6.06 12.27 5.03
N PHE A 190 6.13 12.31 6.35
CA PHE A 190 6.59 13.48 7.11
C PHE A 190 8.01 13.33 7.63
N HIS A 191 8.50 12.10 7.72
CA HIS A 191 9.86 11.83 8.18
C HIS A 191 10.39 10.54 7.54
N GLY A 192 11.41 10.67 6.71
CA GLY A 192 12.07 9.57 6.02
C GLY A 192 12.53 9.94 4.62
N GLN A 193 12.80 8.93 3.81
CA GLN A 193 13.38 9.10 2.48
C GLN A 193 12.40 9.68 1.47
N SER A 194 11.11 9.36 1.58
CA SER A 194 10.09 9.80 0.64
C SER A 194 9.55 11.20 0.91
N VAL A 195 10.05 11.91 1.95
CA VAL A 195 9.64 13.31 2.22
C VAL A 195 9.80 14.23 1.00
N PRO A 196 10.89 14.17 0.22
CA PRO A 196 11.06 14.98 -0.99
C PRO A 196 10.12 14.61 -2.13
N MET A 197 9.62 13.37 -2.18
CA MET A 197 8.74 12.87 -3.23
C MET A 197 7.35 13.52 -3.19
N GLY A 198 6.95 14.10 -2.07
CA GLY A 198 5.65 14.72 -1.94
C GLY A 198 4.55 13.70 -1.64
N VAL A 199 3.47 13.74 -2.42
CA VAL A 199 2.33 12.83 -2.30
C VAL A 199 2.51 11.69 -3.29
N THR A 200 2.35 10.44 -2.82
CA THR A 200 2.35 9.22 -3.63
C THR A 200 0.92 8.73 -3.86
N PHE A 201 0.71 7.84 -4.83
CA PHE A 201 -0.60 7.31 -5.19
C PHE A 201 -0.59 5.78 -5.18
N ALA A 202 -1.36 5.19 -4.28
CA ALA A 202 -1.42 3.76 -4.03
C ALA A 202 -2.88 3.22 -4.13
N PRO A 203 -3.44 3.07 -5.34
CA PRO A 203 -4.79 2.57 -5.52
C PRO A 203 -4.90 1.07 -5.28
N ALA A 204 -6.06 0.66 -4.75
CA ALA A 204 -6.45 -0.74 -4.68
C ALA A 204 -7.90 -0.94 -5.18
N GLY A 205 -8.22 -2.17 -5.61
CA GLY A 205 -9.55 -2.50 -6.10
C GLY A 205 -9.89 -3.98 -5.93
N LYS A 206 -11.18 -4.27 -5.75
CA LYS A 206 -11.74 -5.62 -5.60
C LYS A 206 -12.88 -5.85 -6.57
N VAL A 207 -12.87 -7.03 -7.18
CA VAL A 207 -14.00 -7.58 -7.94
C VAL A 207 -14.32 -8.93 -7.32
N GLY A 208 -15.44 -9.03 -6.63
CA GLY A 208 -15.93 -10.24 -5.97
C GLY A 208 -17.21 -10.77 -6.62
N TYR A 209 -17.45 -12.06 -6.47
CA TYR A 209 -18.68 -12.72 -6.89
C TYR A 209 -19.21 -13.64 -5.81
N ASP A 210 -20.48 -13.49 -5.46
CA ASP A 210 -21.17 -14.30 -4.46
C ASP A 210 -21.62 -15.63 -5.08
N PHE A 211 -20.86 -16.69 -4.89
CA PHE A 211 -21.24 -18.05 -5.32
C PHE A 211 -22.41 -18.59 -4.50
N SER A 212 -22.43 -18.23 -3.22
CA SER A 212 -23.51 -18.53 -2.30
C SER A 212 -23.65 -17.41 -1.25
N LYS A 213 -24.54 -17.58 -0.27
CA LYS A 213 -24.64 -16.66 0.88
C LYS A 213 -23.45 -16.75 1.83
N VAL A 214 -22.68 -17.83 1.74
CA VAL A 214 -21.56 -18.11 2.65
C VAL A 214 -20.21 -17.90 1.97
N VAL A 215 -20.12 -18.10 0.65
CA VAL A 215 -18.85 -18.07 -0.08
C VAL A 215 -18.91 -17.05 -1.19
N SER A 216 -18.01 -16.11 -1.12
CA SER A 216 -17.67 -15.18 -2.21
C SER A 216 -16.21 -15.40 -2.60
N ALA A 217 -15.85 -15.22 -3.86
CA ALA A 217 -14.47 -15.22 -4.30
C ALA A 217 -14.26 -14.19 -5.41
N GLY A 218 -13.02 -13.79 -5.61
CA GLY A 218 -12.73 -12.75 -6.59
C GLY A 218 -11.25 -12.43 -6.71
N PHE A 219 -11.00 -11.23 -7.20
CA PHE A 219 -9.67 -10.69 -7.38
C PHE A 219 -9.53 -9.37 -6.63
N GLU A 220 -8.36 -9.17 -6.05
CA GLU A 220 -7.95 -7.89 -5.50
C GLU A 220 -6.65 -7.46 -6.18
N TYR A 221 -6.61 -6.20 -6.56
CA TYR A 221 -5.44 -5.56 -7.15
C TYR A 221 -4.96 -4.44 -6.24
N TYR A 222 -3.66 -4.36 -6.06
CA TYR A 222 -2.99 -3.34 -5.27
C TYR A 222 -1.84 -2.76 -6.08
N ALA A 223 -1.66 -1.46 -6.00
CA ALA A 223 -0.53 -0.80 -6.63
C ALA A 223 0.01 0.34 -5.76
N ASP A 224 1.28 0.65 -5.96
CA ASP A 224 1.88 1.94 -5.62
C ASP A 224 2.57 2.47 -6.88
N TYR A 225 2.06 3.57 -7.40
CA TYR A 225 2.56 4.18 -8.63
C TYR A 225 3.66 5.20 -8.36
N GLY A 226 4.06 5.39 -7.10
CA GLY A 226 5.03 6.39 -6.71
C GLY A 226 4.44 7.80 -6.65
N GLN A 227 5.22 8.80 -6.96
CA GLN A 227 4.83 10.19 -6.85
C GLN A 227 3.64 10.53 -7.76
N LEU A 228 2.61 11.17 -7.22
CA LEU A 228 1.37 11.50 -7.95
C LEU A 228 1.62 12.38 -9.19
N THR A 229 2.60 13.28 -9.14
CA THR A 229 2.93 14.21 -10.24
C THR A 229 4.00 13.69 -11.19
N ASP A 230 4.75 12.66 -10.82
CA ASP A 230 5.81 12.03 -11.61
C ASP A 230 5.86 10.53 -11.28
N PRO A 231 4.88 9.75 -11.80
CA PRO A 231 4.76 8.32 -11.48
C PRO A 231 6.00 7.54 -11.89
N ASP A 232 6.34 6.53 -11.10
CA ASP A 232 7.43 5.62 -11.39
C ASP A 232 7.22 4.88 -12.71
N SER A 233 8.32 4.44 -13.32
CA SER A 233 8.23 3.56 -14.48
C SER A 233 7.55 2.24 -14.10
N LEU A 234 6.82 1.62 -15.02
CA LEU A 234 6.04 0.40 -14.77
C LEU A 234 6.83 -0.71 -14.06
N HIS A 235 8.13 -0.82 -14.34
CA HIS A 235 9.02 -1.79 -13.73
C HIS A 235 9.30 -1.51 -12.23
N ASN A 236 9.27 -0.24 -11.85
CA ASN A 236 9.56 0.24 -10.50
C ASN A 236 8.27 0.47 -9.67
N GLN A 237 7.09 0.43 -10.29
CA GLN A 237 5.83 0.47 -9.58
C GLN A 237 5.61 -0.82 -8.82
N GLN A 238 5.05 -0.75 -7.63
CA GLN A 238 4.52 -1.94 -6.98
C GLN A 238 3.18 -2.31 -7.59
N GLN A 239 3.00 -3.58 -7.87
CA GLN A 239 1.75 -4.11 -8.41
C GLN A 239 1.56 -5.54 -7.91
N GLN A 240 0.43 -5.81 -7.29
CA GLN A 240 0.08 -7.13 -6.77
C GLN A 240 -1.32 -7.51 -7.22
N LEU A 241 -1.50 -8.76 -7.59
CA LEU A 241 -2.80 -9.35 -7.92
C LEU A 241 -3.05 -10.56 -7.03
N PHE A 242 -4.14 -10.51 -6.27
CA PHE A 242 -4.58 -11.60 -5.40
C PHE A 242 -5.81 -12.30 -5.96
N VAL A 243 -5.86 -13.62 -5.82
CA VAL A 243 -7.08 -14.40 -5.83
C VAL A 243 -7.53 -14.52 -4.38
N VAL A 244 -8.78 -14.14 -4.09
CA VAL A 244 -9.30 -14.07 -2.73
C VAL A 244 -10.60 -14.81 -2.55
N THR A 245 -10.87 -15.25 -1.33
CA THR A 245 -12.13 -15.88 -0.91
C THR A 245 -12.57 -15.28 0.41
N ASP A 246 -13.83 -14.82 0.46
CA ASP A 246 -14.50 -14.36 1.67
C ASP A 246 -15.48 -15.44 2.16
N LEU A 247 -15.46 -15.73 3.46
CA LEU A 247 -16.36 -16.69 4.10
C LEU A 247 -17.33 -15.96 5.02
N ASN A 248 -18.56 -15.77 4.57
CA ASN A 248 -19.65 -15.08 5.26
C ASN A 248 -20.42 -16.06 6.17
N VAL A 249 -19.72 -16.72 7.10
CA VAL A 249 -20.32 -17.75 7.97
C VAL A 249 -21.28 -17.20 9.00
N SER A 250 -21.12 -15.93 9.38
CA SER A 250 -21.96 -15.21 10.34
C SER A 250 -21.70 -13.71 10.25
N PRO A 251 -22.70 -12.85 10.51
CA PRO A 251 -22.49 -11.39 10.59
C PRO A 251 -21.50 -10.93 11.66
N LYS A 252 -21.10 -11.84 12.56
CA LYS A 252 -20.11 -11.55 13.62
C LYS A 252 -18.68 -11.87 13.24
N TRP A 253 -18.46 -12.53 12.12
CA TRP A 253 -17.14 -12.95 11.70
C TRP A 253 -16.81 -12.41 10.31
N GLU A 254 -15.63 -11.86 10.18
CA GLU A 254 -14.98 -11.60 8.91
C GLU A 254 -13.87 -12.61 8.70
N ILE A 255 -13.88 -13.28 7.55
CA ILE A 255 -12.89 -14.29 7.22
C ILE A 255 -12.54 -14.10 5.73
N ASN A 256 -11.30 -13.74 5.47
CA ASN A 256 -10.77 -13.58 4.11
C ASN A 256 -9.46 -14.34 3.98
N PHE A 257 -9.25 -15.00 2.85
CA PHE A 257 -8.00 -15.65 2.48
C PHE A 257 -7.64 -15.27 1.06
N GLY A 258 -6.34 -15.12 0.79
CA GLY A 258 -5.86 -14.83 -0.54
C GLY A 258 -4.44 -15.29 -0.79
N VAL A 259 -4.14 -15.50 -2.07
CA VAL A 259 -2.78 -15.70 -2.57
C VAL A 259 -2.54 -14.69 -3.67
N GLY A 260 -1.45 -13.95 -3.55
CA GLY A 260 -1.10 -12.85 -4.44
C GLY A 260 0.27 -13.01 -5.06
N VAL A 261 0.39 -12.48 -6.27
CA VAL A 261 1.64 -12.40 -7.01
C VAL A 261 1.97 -10.97 -7.39
N GLY A 262 3.26 -10.63 -7.31
CA GLY A 262 3.80 -9.33 -7.73
C GLY A 262 4.75 -9.51 -8.91
N PRO A 263 4.41 -8.99 -10.11
CA PRO A 263 5.20 -9.20 -11.33
C PRO A 263 6.35 -8.21 -11.52
N THR A 264 6.41 -7.14 -10.73
CA THR A 264 7.43 -6.08 -10.89
C THR A 264 8.61 -6.28 -9.94
N SER A 265 9.73 -5.65 -10.24
CA SER A 265 10.94 -5.72 -9.40
C SER A 265 10.82 -5.01 -8.06
N ALA A 266 9.85 -4.10 -7.93
CA ALA A 266 9.58 -3.36 -6.70
C ALA A 266 8.57 -4.06 -5.79
N THR A 267 8.06 -5.25 -6.17
CA THR A 267 6.97 -5.94 -5.49
C THR A 267 7.44 -7.27 -4.92
N ASP A 268 6.96 -7.66 -3.75
CA ASP A 268 7.10 -9.03 -3.26
C ASP A 268 6.37 -9.99 -4.22
N HIS A 269 7.04 -11.09 -4.60
CA HIS A 269 6.61 -11.92 -5.72
C HIS A 269 5.52 -12.93 -5.36
N LEU A 270 5.48 -13.38 -4.09
CA LEU A 270 4.46 -14.32 -3.62
C LEU A 270 4.08 -14.03 -2.17
N ILE A 271 2.80 -13.73 -1.96
CA ILE A 271 2.25 -13.46 -0.65
C ILE A 271 1.01 -14.33 -0.42
N VAL A 272 0.89 -14.89 0.78
CA VAL A 272 -0.33 -15.52 1.27
C VAL A 272 -0.90 -14.65 2.36
N LYS A 273 -2.19 -14.29 2.27
CA LYS A 273 -2.85 -13.46 3.27
C LYS A 273 -4.02 -14.15 3.93
N GLY A 274 -4.29 -13.80 5.17
CA GLY A 274 -5.48 -14.18 5.92
C GLY A 274 -5.98 -13.03 6.76
N ILE A 275 -7.30 -12.86 6.85
CA ILE A 275 -7.94 -11.92 7.77
C ILE A 275 -8.97 -12.71 8.57
N LEU A 276 -8.90 -12.57 9.90
CA LEU A 276 -9.87 -13.12 10.83
C LEU A 276 -10.35 -12.01 11.74
N GLY A 277 -11.60 -11.58 11.54
CA GLY A 277 -12.21 -10.53 12.30
C GLY A 277 -13.42 -10.99 13.11
N ARG A 278 -13.68 -10.32 14.23
CA ARG A 278 -14.85 -10.56 15.06
C ARG A 278 -15.48 -9.29 15.58
N HIS A 279 -16.79 -9.18 15.38
CA HIS A 279 -17.64 -8.12 15.94
C HIS A 279 -18.04 -8.42 17.38
N PHE A 280 -17.95 -7.40 18.23
CA PHE A 280 -18.37 -7.37 19.62
C PHE A 280 -19.40 -6.25 19.81
N ASP A 281 -20.64 -6.59 20.22
CA ASP A 281 -21.67 -5.62 20.52
C ASP A 281 -21.63 -5.25 22.02
N TRP A 282 -21.68 -3.96 22.35
CA TRP A 282 -21.65 -3.48 23.75
C TRP A 282 -23.05 -3.34 24.36
N THR A 283 -24.10 -3.81 23.68
CA THR A 283 -25.44 -3.83 24.25
C THR A 283 -25.48 -4.82 25.39
N HIS A 284 -25.53 -4.33 26.63
CA HIS A 284 -25.88 -5.19 27.77
C HIS A 284 -27.26 -5.81 27.51
N PRO A 285 -27.45 -7.10 27.74
CA PRO A 285 -28.81 -7.65 27.84
C PRO A 285 -29.51 -6.83 28.87
N ARG A 286 -30.65 -6.19 28.54
CA ARG A 286 -31.54 -5.61 29.56
C ARG A 286 -31.84 -6.73 30.54
N ALA A 287 -31.40 -6.57 31.80
CA ALA A 287 -31.85 -7.44 32.88
C ALA A 287 -33.37 -7.48 32.80
N GLY A 288 -33.91 -8.65 32.55
CA GLY A 288 -35.36 -8.83 32.47
C GLY A 288 -35.97 -8.24 33.72
N THR A 289 -36.84 -7.25 33.56
CA THR A 289 -37.77 -6.83 34.57
C THR A 289 -38.57 -8.08 34.90
N SER A 290 -38.23 -8.72 36.02
CA SER A 290 -39.12 -9.73 36.61
C SER A 290 -40.42 -9.00 36.94
N ASP A 291 -41.42 -9.23 36.10
CA ASP A 291 -42.80 -8.81 36.38
C ASP A 291 -43.27 -9.62 37.59
N SER A 292 -43.12 -9.02 38.76
CA SER A 292 -43.72 -9.50 39.99
C SER A 292 -45.17 -9.01 40.01
N THR A 293 -46.04 -9.72 39.34
CA THR A 293 -47.48 -9.70 39.58
C THR A 293 -47.75 -10.60 40.75
N GLN A 294 -48.01 -9.96 41.88
CA GLN A 294 -48.87 -10.53 42.96
C GLN A 294 -50.33 -10.21 42.66
#